data_b4cb720171749935a9b65aaba4b4e909
#
_entry.id   b4cb720171749935a9b65aaba4b4e909
#
_cell.length_a   1.000
_cell.length_b   1.000
_cell.length_c   1.000
_cell.angle_alpha   90.00
_cell.angle_beta   90.00
_cell.angle_gamma   90.00
#
_symmetry.space_group_name_H-M   'P 1'
#
loop_
_entity.id
_entity.type
_entity.pdbx_description
1 polymer ?
#
loop_
_entity_poly.entity_id
_entity_poly.type
_entity_poly.pdbx_seq_one_letter_code
_entity_poly.pdbx_strand_id
1 'polypeptide(L)'
;MRAAILREYNADLNLEEVPEPGCEKDGVVLKVLACGICRSDWHGWVGEHPRVKPGQILGHEYCGEVVESGPESGWQVGDRLIAPFILACGSCPSCRSGASNNCADQRLPGFVEPGAYAEFIAVPRAHNLTRLPEGLAPVTAAGLGCRVTTAWHALTDRAALKGGEFLAIHGTGGIGLSCLILGQALGARVVVVDVVAEKLEHALGLGAEAAIDARKGDVAERIRAVTEGGAHVSVEALGIEATTNASIDCLRPLGRHVQVGMPVGHTAFQTINMSAIYLKNLALFGTRGMPAWRYPSLLGLIGAGRVDVAPLIARQVPLSAASAELRAFNGPTAPGVAVISDFAG
;
A
#
# COMPACT_ATOMS: atom_id res chain seq x y z
N MET A 1 3.81 -15.36 -22.74
CA MET A 1 3.49 -14.02 -22.25
C MET A 1 4.74 -13.22 -21.94
N ARG A 2 4.69 -11.90 -22.13
CA ARG A 2 5.78 -11.01 -21.69
C ARG A 2 5.74 -10.81 -20.18
N ALA A 3 6.92 -10.80 -19.56
CA ALA A 3 7.10 -10.52 -18.14
C ALA A 3 8.42 -9.80 -17.87
N ALA A 4 8.45 -8.95 -16.84
CA ALA A 4 9.65 -8.30 -16.34
C ALA A 4 10.18 -9.07 -15.13
N ILE A 5 11.32 -9.73 -15.29
CA ILE A 5 11.88 -10.68 -14.33
C ILE A 5 13.08 -10.07 -13.60
N LEU A 6 13.10 -10.16 -12.28
CA LEU A 6 14.25 -9.85 -11.45
C LEU A 6 15.30 -10.97 -11.58
N ARG A 7 16.34 -10.77 -12.37
CA ARG A 7 17.44 -11.75 -12.51
C ARG A 7 18.56 -11.52 -11.53
N GLU A 8 18.77 -10.25 -11.16
CA GLU A 8 19.82 -9.82 -10.23
C GLU A 8 19.32 -8.62 -9.43
N TYR A 9 19.66 -8.54 -8.16
CA TYR A 9 19.31 -7.38 -7.32
C TYR A 9 20.01 -6.11 -7.82
N ASN A 10 19.33 -4.98 -7.75
CA ASN A 10 19.78 -3.66 -8.19
C ASN A 10 20.10 -3.54 -9.70
N ALA A 11 19.79 -4.57 -10.49
CA ALA A 11 19.92 -4.56 -11.95
C ALA A 11 18.55 -4.30 -12.63
N ASP A 12 18.57 -4.00 -13.93
CA ASP A 12 17.35 -3.87 -14.69
C ASP A 12 16.57 -5.19 -14.73
N LEU A 13 15.26 -5.09 -14.65
CA LEU A 13 14.39 -6.24 -14.86
C LEU A 13 14.51 -6.69 -16.31
N ASN A 14 14.66 -7.99 -16.53
CA ASN A 14 14.72 -8.56 -17.87
C ASN A 14 13.30 -8.73 -18.43
N LEU A 15 13.04 -8.13 -19.58
CA LEU A 15 11.82 -8.41 -20.34
C LEU A 15 12.00 -9.71 -21.10
N GLU A 16 11.21 -10.72 -20.77
CA GLU A 16 11.33 -12.07 -21.32
C GLU A 16 9.97 -12.62 -21.74
N GLU A 17 9.98 -13.48 -22.76
CA GLU A 17 8.84 -14.33 -23.09
C GLU A 17 8.88 -15.58 -22.20
N VAL A 18 7.82 -15.80 -21.43
CA VAL A 18 7.67 -16.96 -20.54
C VAL A 18 6.33 -17.66 -20.82
N PRO A 19 6.18 -18.93 -20.44
CA PRO A 19 4.88 -19.61 -20.52
C PRO A 19 3.79 -18.84 -19.77
N GLU A 20 2.57 -18.89 -20.28
CA GLU A 20 1.41 -18.38 -19.56
C GLU A 20 1.18 -19.20 -18.28
N PRO A 21 0.70 -18.56 -17.18
CA PRO A 21 0.44 -19.28 -15.95
C PRO A 21 -0.77 -20.20 -16.08
N GLY A 22 -0.72 -21.36 -15.43
CA GLY A 22 -1.86 -22.26 -15.33
C GLY A 22 -2.87 -21.84 -14.27
N CYS A 23 -4.13 -22.21 -14.44
CA CYS A 23 -5.22 -21.95 -13.53
C CYS A 23 -5.37 -23.06 -12.48
N GLU A 24 -5.36 -22.73 -11.19
CA GLU A 24 -5.69 -23.64 -10.11
C GLU A 24 -7.23 -23.83 -10.02
N LYS A 25 -7.69 -24.92 -9.40
CA LYS A 25 -9.13 -25.23 -9.31
C LYS A 25 -9.94 -24.14 -8.62
N ASP A 26 -9.40 -23.53 -7.56
CA ASP A 26 -10.01 -22.46 -6.78
C ASP A 26 -9.47 -21.06 -7.17
N GLY A 27 -8.70 -20.99 -8.28
CA GLY A 27 -8.04 -19.80 -8.77
C GLY A 27 -8.65 -19.27 -10.07
N VAL A 28 -8.06 -18.18 -10.53
CA VAL A 28 -8.29 -17.59 -11.85
C VAL A 28 -6.96 -17.18 -12.49
N VAL A 29 -6.94 -17.09 -13.81
CA VAL A 29 -5.89 -16.35 -14.54
C VAL A 29 -6.49 -15.00 -14.95
N LEU A 30 -5.79 -13.93 -14.60
CA LEU A 30 -6.15 -12.59 -15.01
C LEU A 30 -5.22 -12.09 -16.11
N LYS A 31 -5.80 -11.53 -17.17
CA LYS A 31 -5.10 -10.56 -18.01
C LYS A 31 -4.92 -9.29 -17.19
N VAL A 32 -3.68 -8.88 -16.95
CA VAL A 32 -3.40 -7.69 -16.13
C VAL A 32 -3.82 -6.43 -16.90
N LEU A 33 -4.70 -5.62 -16.32
CA LEU A 33 -5.15 -4.36 -16.89
C LEU A 33 -4.34 -3.18 -16.36
N ALA A 34 -3.89 -3.26 -15.12
CA ALA A 34 -3.02 -2.27 -14.51
C ALA A 34 -2.29 -2.87 -13.30
N CYS A 35 -1.05 -2.41 -13.06
CA CYS A 35 -0.25 -2.78 -11.90
C CYS A 35 0.48 -1.55 -11.35
N GLY A 36 0.24 -1.21 -10.08
CA GLY A 36 0.93 -0.13 -9.38
C GLY A 36 2.37 -0.51 -9.04
N ILE A 37 3.29 0.46 -9.13
CA ILE A 37 4.67 0.28 -8.70
C ILE A 37 4.81 0.80 -7.27
N CYS A 38 5.22 -0.07 -6.35
CA CYS A 38 5.24 0.18 -4.92
C CYS A 38 6.66 0.17 -4.34
N ARG A 39 6.84 0.88 -3.22
CA ARG A 39 8.10 0.81 -2.45
C ARG A 39 8.43 -0.62 -2.01
N SER A 40 7.44 -1.46 -1.80
CA SER A 40 7.66 -2.87 -1.45
C SER A 40 8.26 -3.69 -2.60
N ASP A 41 7.94 -3.36 -3.87
CA ASP A 41 8.60 -3.94 -5.03
C ASP A 41 10.08 -3.53 -5.09
N TRP A 42 10.37 -2.25 -4.76
CA TRP A 42 11.73 -1.76 -4.64
C TRP A 42 12.52 -2.49 -3.55
N HIS A 43 11.94 -2.73 -2.35
CA HIS A 43 12.59 -3.54 -1.33
C HIS A 43 12.91 -4.95 -1.83
N GLY A 44 12.06 -5.52 -2.67
CA GLY A 44 12.33 -6.78 -3.38
C GLY A 44 13.48 -6.65 -4.38
N TRP A 45 13.46 -5.60 -5.17
CA TRP A 45 14.44 -5.33 -6.22
C TRP A 45 15.85 -5.07 -5.66
N VAL A 46 15.99 -4.39 -4.52
CA VAL A 46 17.29 -4.17 -3.84
C VAL A 46 17.75 -5.35 -2.99
N GLY A 47 16.92 -6.39 -2.81
CA GLY A 47 17.25 -7.57 -2.00
C GLY A 47 17.00 -7.43 -0.50
N GLU A 48 16.34 -6.37 -0.06
CA GLU A 48 15.99 -6.17 1.37
C GLU A 48 14.75 -6.97 1.79
N HIS A 49 13.84 -7.28 0.86
CA HIS A 49 12.64 -8.04 1.18
C HIS A 49 12.98 -9.53 1.33
N PRO A 50 12.76 -10.15 2.52
CA PRO A 50 13.32 -11.47 2.84
C PRO A 50 12.75 -12.62 1.98
N ARG A 51 11.62 -12.41 1.32
CA ARG A 51 10.93 -13.44 0.51
C ARG A 51 11.16 -13.30 -0.99
N VAL A 52 11.68 -12.18 -1.48
CA VAL A 52 11.95 -11.95 -2.90
C VAL A 52 13.34 -12.46 -3.25
N LYS A 53 13.44 -13.20 -4.34
CA LYS A 53 14.70 -13.77 -4.83
C LYS A 53 14.83 -13.55 -6.33
N PRO A 54 16.06 -13.56 -6.89
CA PRO A 54 16.26 -13.61 -8.33
C PRO A 54 15.47 -14.75 -8.98
N GLY A 55 14.89 -14.48 -10.15
CA GLY A 55 13.92 -15.34 -10.84
C GLY A 55 12.47 -14.89 -10.64
N GLN A 56 12.21 -13.95 -9.74
CA GLN A 56 10.86 -13.48 -9.41
C GLN A 56 10.33 -12.45 -10.42
N ILE A 57 9.06 -12.57 -10.76
CA ILE A 57 8.25 -11.50 -11.38
C ILE A 57 7.65 -10.69 -10.23
N LEU A 58 7.98 -9.39 -10.16
CA LEU A 58 7.45 -8.46 -9.14
C LEU A 58 6.02 -8.00 -9.48
N GLY A 59 5.48 -7.06 -8.69
CA GLY A 59 4.16 -6.45 -8.91
C GLY A 59 3.07 -7.14 -8.10
N HIS A 60 2.58 -6.44 -7.09
CA HIS A 60 1.59 -6.96 -6.13
C HIS A 60 0.35 -6.05 -5.98
N GLU A 61 0.29 -4.94 -6.71
CA GLU A 61 -0.83 -4.00 -6.71
C GLU A 61 -1.52 -4.02 -8.07
N TYR A 62 -2.43 -4.95 -8.31
CA TYR A 62 -2.98 -5.16 -9.63
C TYR A 62 -4.49 -5.32 -9.66
N CYS A 63 -5.05 -5.06 -10.82
CA CYS A 63 -6.37 -5.49 -11.24
C CYS A 63 -6.29 -6.10 -12.63
N GLY A 64 -7.26 -6.94 -12.96
CA GLY A 64 -7.26 -7.65 -14.24
C GLY A 64 -8.63 -8.16 -14.62
N GLU A 65 -8.72 -8.70 -15.83
CA GLU A 65 -9.88 -9.36 -16.38
C GLU A 65 -9.65 -10.87 -16.43
N VAL A 66 -10.61 -11.64 -15.94
CA VAL A 66 -10.53 -13.11 -15.93
C VAL A 66 -10.50 -13.64 -17.35
N VAL A 67 -9.46 -14.37 -17.72
CA VAL A 67 -9.31 -15.07 -19.00
C VAL A 67 -9.42 -16.58 -18.86
N GLU A 68 -9.14 -17.11 -17.67
CA GLU A 68 -9.36 -18.51 -17.31
C GLU A 68 -9.85 -18.59 -15.87
N SER A 69 -10.82 -19.48 -15.60
CA SER A 69 -11.45 -19.63 -14.31
C SER A 69 -11.48 -21.11 -13.90
N GLY A 70 -10.94 -21.41 -12.74
CA GLY A 70 -11.03 -22.73 -12.14
C GLY A 70 -12.48 -23.05 -11.71
N PRO A 71 -12.87 -24.34 -11.72
CA PRO A 71 -14.24 -24.75 -11.46
C PRO A 71 -14.77 -24.42 -10.05
N GLU A 72 -13.88 -24.12 -9.10
CA GLU A 72 -14.20 -23.79 -7.70
C GLU A 72 -13.96 -22.30 -7.39
N SER A 73 -13.57 -21.48 -8.38
CA SER A 73 -13.20 -20.07 -8.18
C SER A 73 -14.38 -19.15 -7.83
N GLY A 74 -15.58 -19.47 -8.35
CA GLY A 74 -16.77 -18.61 -8.23
C GLY A 74 -16.82 -17.43 -9.20
N TRP A 75 -15.85 -17.29 -10.12
CA TRP A 75 -15.75 -16.21 -11.10
C TRP A 75 -15.94 -16.70 -12.53
N GLN A 76 -16.24 -15.77 -13.44
CA GLN A 76 -16.44 -16.06 -14.86
C GLN A 76 -15.45 -15.30 -15.74
N VAL A 77 -15.13 -15.86 -16.90
CA VAL A 77 -14.33 -15.17 -17.93
C VAL A 77 -15.00 -13.85 -18.29
N GLY A 78 -14.22 -12.77 -18.34
CA GLY A 78 -14.68 -11.40 -18.56
C GLY A 78 -14.94 -10.61 -17.26
N ASP A 79 -14.99 -11.25 -16.08
CA ASP A 79 -15.09 -10.54 -14.81
C ASP A 79 -13.83 -9.69 -14.58
N ARG A 80 -14.01 -8.43 -14.15
CA ARG A 80 -12.90 -7.55 -13.78
C ARG A 80 -12.74 -7.51 -12.28
N LEU A 81 -11.53 -7.84 -11.82
CA LEU A 81 -11.28 -8.11 -10.41
C LEU A 81 -10.10 -7.32 -9.88
N ILE A 82 -10.17 -7.01 -8.58
CA ILE A 82 -9.08 -6.47 -7.76
C ILE A 82 -8.61 -7.58 -6.82
N ALA A 83 -7.31 -7.73 -6.68
CA ALA A 83 -6.70 -8.68 -5.76
C ALA A 83 -6.01 -7.96 -4.59
N PRO A 84 -6.21 -8.37 -3.34
CA PRO A 84 -5.32 -7.99 -2.26
C PRO A 84 -3.97 -8.69 -2.46
N PHE A 85 -2.88 -8.06 -2.02
CA PHE A 85 -1.55 -8.69 -2.14
C PHE A 85 -1.36 -9.88 -1.16
N ILE A 86 -2.27 -10.07 -0.21
CA ILE A 86 -2.30 -11.21 0.71
C ILE A 86 -3.50 -12.09 0.35
N LEU A 87 -3.24 -13.23 -0.25
CA LEU A 87 -4.25 -14.23 -0.54
C LEU A 87 -4.30 -15.22 0.62
N ALA A 88 -5.33 -15.13 1.43
CA ALA A 88 -5.51 -15.91 2.65
C ALA A 88 -6.12 -17.29 2.37
N CYS A 89 -5.87 -18.26 3.23
CA CYS A 89 -6.44 -19.62 3.09
C CYS A 89 -7.94 -19.71 3.44
N GLY A 90 -8.51 -18.73 4.12
CA GLY A 90 -9.92 -18.71 4.54
C GLY A 90 -10.27 -19.60 5.75
N SER A 91 -9.38 -20.51 6.18
CA SER A 91 -9.71 -21.56 7.15
C SER A 91 -8.91 -21.56 8.45
N CYS A 92 -7.73 -20.92 8.50
CA CYS A 92 -6.91 -20.87 9.72
C CYS A 92 -7.55 -19.99 10.82
N PRO A 93 -7.06 -20.06 12.08
CA PRO A 93 -7.63 -19.25 13.16
C PRO A 93 -7.70 -17.76 12.88
N SER A 94 -6.64 -17.17 12.27
CA SER A 94 -6.64 -15.75 11.89
C SER A 94 -7.72 -15.42 10.84
N CYS A 95 -7.92 -16.30 9.86
CA CYS A 95 -8.98 -16.12 8.86
C CYS A 95 -10.36 -16.18 9.50
N ARG A 96 -10.59 -17.17 10.38
CA ARG A 96 -11.88 -17.37 11.07
C ARG A 96 -12.21 -16.24 12.04
N SER A 97 -11.20 -15.57 12.60
CA SER A 97 -11.40 -14.38 13.46
C SER A 97 -11.59 -13.07 12.68
N GLY A 98 -11.62 -13.11 11.33
CA GLY A 98 -11.75 -11.94 10.50
C GLY A 98 -10.43 -11.22 10.19
N ALA A 99 -9.29 -11.68 10.72
CA ALA A 99 -7.96 -11.11 10.52
C ALA A 99 -7.18 -11.83 9.41
N SER A 100 -7.81 -12.04 8.24
CA SER A 100 -7.26 -12.84 7.14
C SER A 100 -5.96 -12.27 6.55
N ASN A 101 -5.70 -10.98 6.68
CA ASN A 101 -4.40 -10.37 6.35
C ASN A 101 -3.24 -10.87 7.24
N ASN A 102 -3.53 -11.56 8.36
CA ASN A 102 -2.58 -12.26 9.22
C ASN A 102 -2.67 -13.80 9.07
N CYS A 103 -3.13 -14.28 7.93
CA CYS A 103 -3.20 -15.69 7.63
C CYS A 103 -1.84 -16.38 7.82
N ALA A 104 -1.82 -17.55 8.46
CA ALA A 104 -0.58 -18.31 8.67
C ALA A 104 -0.05 -18.92 7.35
N ASP A 105 -0.96 -19.20 6.41
CA ASP A 105 -0.68 -19.75 5.10
C ASP A 105 -1.02 -18.69 4.02
N GLN A 106 -0.16 -17.66 3.92
CA GLN A 106 -0.32 -16.57 2.94
C GLN A 106 0.28 -16.96 1.59
N ARG A 107 -0.48 -16.75 0.51
CA ARG A 107 0.06 -16.67 -0.85
C ARG A 107 0.26 -15.19 -1.18
N LEU A 108 1.42 -14.85 -1.73
CA LEU A 108 1.85 -13.45 -1.91
C LEU A 108 2.38 -13.23 -3.33
N PRO A 109 1.50 -12.96 -4.30
CA PRO A 109 1.92 -12.60 -5.66
C PRO A 109 2.88 -11.40 -5.66
N GLY A 110 3.92 -11.45 -6.48
CA GLY A 110 4.97 -10.44 -6.54
C GLY A 110 6.07 -10.56 -5.48
N PHE A 111 5.91 -11.43 -4.45
CA PHE A 111 6.91 -11.63 -3.41
C PHE A 111 7.37 -13.09 -3.30
N VAL A 112 6.46 -14.03 -3.29
CA VAL A 112 6.74 -15.47 -3.19
C VAL A 112 6.36 -16.17 -4.49
N GLU A 113 5.27 -15.72 -5.08
CA GLU A 113 4.75 -16.22 -6.35
C GLU A 113 4.92 -15.17 -7.44
N PRO A 114 4.90 -15.58 -8.71
CA PRO A 114 4.96 -14.63 -9.83
C PRO A 114 3.92 -13.51 -9.65
N GLY A 115 4.36 -12.29 -9.86
CA GLY A 115 3.53 -11.08 -9.72
C GLY A 115 3.00 -10.57 -11.06
N ALA A 116 2.51 -9.34 -11.03
CA ALA A 116 1.78 -8.71 -12.12
C ALA A 116 2.63 -7.76 -13.00
N TYR A 117 3.97 -7.81 -12.90
CA TYR A 117 4.79 -7.21 -13.95
C TYR A 117 4.88 -8.15 -15.15
N ALA A 118 3.71 -8.55 -15.64
CA ALA A 118 3.49 -9.47 -16.74
C ALA A 118 2.11 -9.26 -17.36
N GLU A 119 1.91 -9.76 -18.60
CA GLU A 119 0.60 -9.69 -19.27
C GLU A 119 -0.50 -10.48 -18.56
N PHE A 120 -0.14 -11.59 -17.92
CA PHE A 120 -1.07 -12.47 -17.21
C PHE A 120 -0.52 -12.84 -15.84
N ILE A 121 -1.43 -13.07 -14.89
CA ILE A 121 -1.11 -13.54 -13.55
C ILE A 121 -2.10 -14.62 -13.10
N ALA A 122 -1.58 -15.74 -12.56
CA ALA A 122 -2.41 -16.70 -11.83
C ALA A 122 -2.70 -16.18 -10.41
N VAL A 123 -3.96 -16.14 -10.04
CA VAL A 123 -4.40 -15.76 -8.71
C VAL A 123 -5.09 -16.96 -8.06
N PRO A 124 -4.38 -17.72 -7.23
CA PRO A 124 -4.98 -18.81 -6.47
C PRO A 124 -5.90 -18.26 -5.38
N ARG A 125 -6.79 -19.12 -4.84
CA ARG A 125 -7.69 -18.73 -3.74
C ARG A 125 -8.56 -17.53 -4.11
N ALA A 126 -9.24 -17.62 -5.25
CA ALA A 126 -10.03 -16.55 -5.85
C ALA A 126 -11.14 -15.99 -4.95
N HIS A 127 -11.46 -16.65 -3.83
CA HIS A 127 -12.35 -16.13 -2.79
C HIS A 127 -11.83 -14.85 -2.10
N ASN A 128 -10.55 -14.50 -2.27
CA ASN A 128 -9.98 -13.24 -1.80
C ASN A 128 -10.21 -12.08 -2.78
N LEU A 129 -10.63 -12.36 -4.00
CA LEU A 129 -10.83 -11.35 -5.03
C LEU A 129 -12.13 -10.57 -4.81
N THR A 130 -12.15 -9.37 -5.35
CA THR A 130 -13.32 -8.49 -5.31
C THR A 130 -13.58 -7.92 -6.70
N ARG A 131 -14.85 -7.83 -7.09
CA ARG A 131 -15.25 -7.24 -8.37
C ARG A 131 -14.83 -5.77 -8.43
N LEU A 132 -14.24 -5.39 -9.56
CA LEU A 132 -13.97 -3.99 -9.88
C LEU A 132 -15.31 -3.26 -10.05
N PRO A 133 -15.59 -2.19 -9.30
CA PRO A 133 -16.81 -1.40 -9.49
C PRO A 133 -16.92 -0.83 -10.92
N GLU A 134 -18.11 -0.80 -11.45
CA GLU A 134 -18.39 -0.12 -12.72
C GLU A 134 -17.95 1.35 -12.64
N GLY A 135 -17.36 1.84 -13.72
CA GLY A 135 -16.86 3.21 -13.80
C GLY A 135 -15.52 3.48 -13.13
N LEU A 136 -15.00 2.57 -12.31
CA LEU A 136 -13.65 2.72 -11.75
C LEU A 136 -12.59 2.25 -12.77
N ALA A 137 -11.73 3.19 -13.20
CA ALA A 137 -10.68 2.87 -14.15
C ALA A 137 -9.67 1.87 -13.58
N PRO A 138 -9.19 0.87 -14.36
CA PRO A 138 -8.19 -0.10 -13.90
C PRO A 138 -6.94 0.53 -13.31
N VAL A 139 -6.45 1.63 -13.90
CA VAL A 139 -5.29 2.37 -13.40
C VAL A 139 -5.51 2.88 -11.98
N THR A 140 -6.69 3.42 -11.70
CA THR A 140 -7.06 3.87 -10.34
C THR A 140 -7.22 2.69 -9.39
N ALA A 141 -7.79 1.59 -9.87
CA ALA A 141 -8.04 0.40 -9.07
C ALA A 141 -6.74 -0.36 -8.68
N ALA A 142 -5.68 -0.25 -9.46
CA ALA A 142 -4.42 -0.94 -9.17
C ALA A 142 -3.90 -0.62 -7.76
N GLY A 143 -3.99 0.65 -7.31
CA GLY A 143 -3.59 1.06 -5.96
C GLY A 143 -4.42 0.45 -4.82
N LEU A 144 -5.58 -0.14 -5.11
CA LEU A 144 -6.44 -0.79 -4.12
C LEU A 144 -5.92 -2.18 -3.71
N GLY A 145 -4.91 -2.73 -4.37
CA GLY A 145 -4.31 -4.01 -4.00
C GLY A 145 -3.48 -3.97 -2.72
N CYS A 146 -2.83 -2.85 -2.42
CA CYS A 146 -1.93 -2.70 -1.29
C CYS A 146 -2.09 -1.37 -0.55
N ARG A 147 -1.65 -0.24 -1.15
CA ARG A 147 -1.46 1.03 -0.43
C ARG A 147 -2.76 1.62 0.13
N VAL A 148 -3.82 1.69 -0.66
CA VAL A 148 -5.09 2.27 -0.24
C VAL A 148 -5.78 1.37 0.79
N THR A 149 -5.79 0.07 0.58
CA THR A 149 -6.38 -0.89 1.52
C THR A 149 -5.61 -0.96 2.83
N THR A 150 -4.27 -0.90 2.80
CA THR A 150 -3.46 -0.85 4.02
C THR A 150 -3.72 0.43 4.80
N ALA A 151 -3.81 1.57 4.12
CA ALA A 151 -4.16 2.85 4.74
C ALA A 151 -5.58 2.83 5.34
N TRP A 152 -6.54 2.26 4.60
CA TRP A 152 -7.92 2.08 5.11
C TRP A 152 -7.94 1.27 6.40
N HIS A 153 -7.29 0.11 6.40
CA HIS A 153 -7.18 -0.76 7.58
C HIS A 153 -6.45 -0.05 8.74
N ALA A 154 -5.38 0.70 8.44
CA ALA A 154 -4.66 1.49 9.44
C ALA A 154 -5.57 2.49 10.16
N LEU A 155 -6.34 3.24 9.39
CA LEU A 155 -7.16 4.33 9.92
C LEU A 155 -8.45 3.84 10.58
N THR A 156 -9.15 2.87 9.98
CA THR A 156 -10.45 2.42 10.47
C THR A 156 -10.37 1.33 11.53
N ASP A 157 -9.57 0.29 11.28
CA ASP A 157 -9.57 -0.90 12.13
C ASP A 157 -8.49 -0.85 13.22
N ARG A 158 -7.33 -0.22 12.93
CA ARG A 158 -6.23 -0.13 13.90
C ARG A 158 -6.32 1.13 14.76
N ALA A 159 -6.37 2.28 14.13
CA ALA A 159 -6.45 3.55 14.83
C ALA A 159 -7.87 3.94 15.27
N ALA A 160 -8.92 3.38 14.67
CA ALA A 160 -10.30 3.80 14.87
C ALA A 160 -10.44 5.33 14.80
N LEU A 161 -9.90 5.92 13.72
CA LEU A 161 -9.87 7.37 13.48
C LEU A 161 -11.30 7.92 13.44
N LYS A 162 -11.51 9.07 14.10
CA LYS A 162 -12.81 9.72 14.18
C LYS A 162 -12.80 11.08 13.48
N GLY A 163 -13.95 11.52 13.01
CA GLY A 163 -14.13 12.87 12.49
C GLY A 163 -13.75 13.94 13.51
N GLY A 164 -13.09 15.00 13.06
CA GLY A 164 -12.56 16.09 13.89
C GLY A 164 -11.21 15.80 14.57
N GLU A 165 -10.73 14.56 14.58
CA GLU A 165 -9.41 14.23 15.13
C GLU A 165 -8.27 14.72 14.24
N PHE A 166 -7.15 15.12 14.84
CA PHE A 166 -5.91 15.36 14.12
C PHE A 166 -5.20 14.04 13.78
N LEU A 167 -4.90 13.87 12.49
CA LEU A 167 -4.08 12.79 11.95
C LEU A 167 -2.74 13.35 11.47
N ALA A 168 -1.63 12.92 12.09
CA ALA A 168 -0.29 13.25 11.65
C ALA A 168 0.26 12.11 10.78
N ILE A 169 0.75 12.41 9.57
CA ILE A 169 1.27 11.43 8.63
C ILE A 169 2.75 11.71 8.38
N HIS A 170 3.62 10.75 8.71
CA HIS A 170 5.04 10.82 8.48
C HIS A 170 5.40 10.08 7.19
N GLY A 171 5.76 10.85 6.14
CA GLY A 171 6.02 10.39 4.79
C GLY A 171 4.80 10.53 3.87
N THR A 172 4.96 11.27 2.77
CA THR A 172 3.92 11.54 1.76
C THR A 172 4.13 10.74 0.47
N GLY A 173 4.58 9.48 0.62
CA GLY A 173 4.57 8.48 -0.46
C GLY A 173 3.17 7.89 -0.68
N GLY A 174 3.06 6.80 -1.43
CA GLY A 174 1.78 6.19 -1.77
C GLY A 174 0.89 5.85 -0.57
N ILE A 175 1.45 5.33 0.53
CA ILE A 175 0.73 5.09 1.79
C ILE A 175 0.29 6.41 2.43
N GLY A 176 1.20 7.38 2.56
CA GLY A 176 0.88 8.65 3.22
C GLY A 176 -0.19 9.45 2.48
N LEU A 177 -0.13 9.52 1.16
CA LEU A 177 -1.17 10.16 0.34
C LEU A 177 -2.51 9.41 0.44
N SER A 178 -2.48 8.06 0.50
CA SER A 178 -3.69 7.28 0.75
C SER A 178 -4.29 7.59 2.13
N CYS A 179 -3.46 7.71 3.18
CA CYS A 179 -3.90 8.10 4.51
C CYS A 179 -4.47 9.53 4.53
N LEU A 180 -3.89 10.47 3.76
CA LEU A 180 -4.39 11.83 3.62
C LEU A 180 -5.82 11.83 3.05
N ILE A 181 -6.01 11.23 1.87
CA ILE A 181 -7.30 11.20 1.18
C ILE A 181 -8.36 10.48 2.04
N LEU A 182 -8.02 9.32 2.58
CA LEU A 182 -8.94 8.54 3.41
C LEU A 182 -9.22 9.22 4.76
N GLY A 183 -8.22 9.84 5.39
CA GLY A 183 -8.38 10.58 6.63
C GLY A 183 -9.36 11.75 6.48
N GLN A 184 -9.24 12.50 5.40
CA GLN A 184 -10.17 13.59 5.08
C GLN A 184 -11.59 13.06 4.82
N ALA A 185 -11.73 11.96 4.09
CA ALA A 185 -13.04 11.35 3.84
C ALA A 185 -13.71 10.83 5.14
N LEU A 186 -12.90 10.48 6.14
CA LEU A 186 -13.35 10.13 7.50
C LEU A 186 -13.60 11.38 8.39
N GLY A 187 -13.36 12.58 7.86
CA GLY A 187 -13.58 13.86 8.57
C GLY A 187 -12.43 14.27 9.50
N ALA A 188 -11.24 13.70 9.36
CA ALA A 188 -10.07 14.06 10.15
C ALA A 188 -9.39 15.33 9.62
N ARG A 189 -8.69 16.05 10.50
CA ARG A 189 -7.80 17.16 10.20
C ARG A 189 -6.39 16.61 9.98
N VAL A 190 -5.85 16.74 8.77
CA VAL A 190 -4.65 16.01 8.40
C VAL A 190 -3.42 16.91 8.33
N VAL A 191 -2.37 16.55 9.06
CA VAL A 191 -1.04 17.17 9.02
C VAL A 191 -0.06 16.17 8.40
N VAL A 192 0.71 16.61 7.40
CA VAL A 192 1.70 15.76 6.73
C VAL A 192 3.12 16.20 7.01
N VAL A 193 4.05 15.25 6.99
CA VAL A 193 5.48 15.46 7.21
C VAL A 193 6.26 14.80 6.10
N ASP A 194 7.17 15.50 5.45
CA ASP A 194 8.13 14.95 4.48
C ASP A 194 9.39 15.82 4.44
N VAL A 195 10.42 15.38 3.73
CA VAL A 195 11.65 16.14 3.45
C VAL A 195 11.66 16.76 2.05
N VAL A 196 10.72 16.40 1.18
CA VAL A 196 10.62 16.84 -0.22
C VAL A 196 9.57 17.93 -0.35
N ALA A 197 10.00 19.15 -0.69
CA ALA A 197 9.11 20.33 -0.76
C ALA A 197 7.93 20.11 -1.74
N GLU A 198 8.20 19.57 -2.93
CA GLU A 198 7.16 19.29 -3.94
C GLU A 198 6.09 18.34 -3.45
N LYS A 199 6.46 17.34 -2.64
CA LYS A 199 5.50 16.42 -2.02
C LYS A 199 4.65 17.09 -0.96
N LEU A 200 5.23 18.01 -0.20
CA LEU A 200 4.50 18.80 0.80
C LEU A 200 3.49 19.74 0.12
N GLU A 201 3.89 20.40 -0.96
CA GLU A 201 3.00 21.26 -1.78
C GLU A 201 1.88 20.44 -2.41
N HIS A 202 2.20 19.26 -2.96
CA HIS A 202 1.20 18.34 -3.50
C HIS A 202 0.18 17.91 -2.45
N ALA A 203 0.64 17.56 -1.25
CA ALA A 203 -0.25 17.17 -0.15
C ALA A 203 -1.14 18.32 0.33
N LEU A 204 -0.64 19.57 0.34
CA LEU A 204 -1.46 20.77 0.60
C LEU A 204 -2.51 20.96 -0.50
N GLY A 205 -2.13 20.75 -1.77
CA GLY A 205 -3.06 20.78 -2.91
C GLY A 205 -4.15 19.73 -2.83
N LEU A 206 -3.88 18.59 -2.18
CA LEU A 206 -4.87 17.55 -1.87
C LEU A 206 -5.68 17.84 -0.60
N GLY A 207 -5.47 18.99 0.05
CA GLY A 207 -6.25 19.46 1.18
C GLY A 207 -5.68 19.09 2.56
N ALA A 208 -4.39 18.74 2.68
CA ALA A 208 -3.77 18.67 4.02
C ALA A 208 -3.88 20.03 4.73
N GLU A 209 -4.22 20.02 6.00
CA GLU A 209 -4.39 21.25 6.80
C GLU A 209 -3.04 21.95 7.05
N ALA A 210 -1.97 21.16 7.19
CA ALA A 210 -0.61 21.66 7.30
C ALA A 210 0.39 20.66 6.74
N ALA A 211 1.52 21.19 6.25
CA ALA A 211 2.65 20.43 5.77
C ALA A 211 3.93 20.85 6.49
N ILE A 212 4.66 19.88 7.04
CA ILE A 212 5.84 20.12 7.86
C ILE A 212 7.07 19.56 7.16
N ASP A 213 8.02 20.44 6.84
CA ASP A 213 9.34 20.04 6.34
C ASP A 213 10.18 19.51 7.51
N ALA A 214 10.47 18.21 7.49
CA ALA A 214 11.20 17.54 8.57
C ALA A 214 12.67 17.98 8.70
N ARG A 215 13.20 18.71 7.73
CA ARG A 215 14.57 19.30 7.80
C ARG A 215 14.62 20.57 8.65
N LYS A 216 13.47 21.13 9.04
CA LYS A 216 13.36 22.43 9.71
C LYS A 216 12.91 22.29 11.15
N GLY A 217 13.83 21.96 12.05
CA GLY A 217 13.57 21.86 13.49
C GLY A 217 12.88 20.58 13.95
N ASP A 218 12.41 20.59 15.20
CA ASP A 218 11.75 19.45 15.83
C ASP A 218 10.36 19.20 15.22
N VAL A 219 10.20 18.06 14.58
CA VAL A 219 8.96 17.68 13.89
C VAL A 219 7.81 17.50 14.88
N ALA A 220 8.06 16.85 16.01
CA ALA A 220 7.04 16.55 16.99
C ALA A 220 6.54 17.83 17.67
N GLU A 221 7.42 18.78 17.96
CA GLU A 221 7.07 20.08 18.51
C GLU A 221 6.19 20.88 17.53
N ARG A 222 6.59 20.90 16.26
CA ARG A 222 5.82 21.60 15.20
C ARG A 222 4.44 20.99 14.97
N ILE A 223 4.31 19.65 15.03
CA ILE A 223 3.00 19.00 14.98
C ILE A 223 2.17 19.40 16.21
N ARG A 224 2.75 19.38 17.42
CA ARG A 224 2.04 19.79 18.64
C ARG A 224 1.54 21.24 18.57
N ALA A 225 2.32 22.12 17.97
CA ALA A 225 1.90 23.51 17.79
C ALA A 225 0.70 23.64 16.84
N VAL A 226 0.72 22.95 15.70
CA VAL A 226 -0.39 22.97 14.72
C VAL A 226 -1.63 22.25 15.24
N THR A 227 -1.46 21.21 16.05
CA THR A 227 -2.55 20.34 16.53
C THR A 227 -3.03 20.68 17.94
N GLU A 228 -2.60 21.84 18.47
CA GLU A 228 -3.03 22.34 19.79
C GLU A 228 -2.82 21.31 20.92
N GLY A 229 -1.59 20.77 20.99
CA GLY A 229 -1.19 19.85 22.06
C GLY A 229 -0.87 18.42 21.61
N GLY A 230 -0.93 18.11 20.32
CA GLY A 230 -0.53 16.84 19.73
C GLY A 230 -1.61 16.17 18.89
N ALA A 231 -1.19 15.30 17.98
CA ALA A 231 -2.11 14.55 17.15
C ALA A 231 -2.87 13.47 17.95
N HIS A 232 -4.09 13.17 17.55
CA HIS A 232 -4.87 12.06 18.11
C HIS A 232 -4.40 10.71 17.56
N VAL A 233 -4.07 10.71 16.26
CA VAL A 233 -3.54 9.56 15.53
C VAL A 233 -2.30 9.98 14.80
N SER A 234 -1.27 9.14 14.80
CA SER A 234 -0.11 9.28 13.94
C SER A 234 0.10 8.03 13.10
N VAL A 235 0.49 8.21 11.84
CA VAL A 235 0.85 7.14 10.92
C VAL A 235 2.30 7.32 10.49
N GLU A 236 3.11 6.28 10.67
CA GLU A 236 4.46 6.20 10.15
C GLU A 236 4.46 5.38 8.86
N ALA A 237 4.92 5.98 7.74
CA ALA A 237 4.83 5.39 6.41
C ALA A 237 6.19 5.18 5.70
N LEU A 238 7.30 5.23 6.44
CA LEU A 238 8.67 5.14 5.92
C LEU A 238 9.44 3.92 6.41
N GLY A 239 9.19 3.48 7.66
CA GLY A 239 9.85 2.32 8.27
C GLY A 239 11.23 2.64 8.86
N ILE A 240 11.51 3.88 9.24
CA ILE A 240 12.81 4.29 9.82
C ILE A 240 12.68 4.83 11.24
N GLU A 241 13.68 4.61 12.09
CA GLU A 241 13.67 4.93 13.52
C GLU A 241 13.34 6.40 13.81
N ALA A 242 13.94 7.33 13.07
CA ALA A 242 13.76 8.76 13.28
C ALA A 242 12.30 9.19 13.09
N THR A 243 11.64 8.69 12.04
CA THR A 243 10.23 9.02 11.78
C THR A 243 9.28 8.26 12.70
N THR A 244 9.62 7.03 13.11
CA THR A 244 8.87 6.27 14.12
C THR A 244 8.82 7.03 15.44
N ASN A 245 9.97 7.50 15.95
CA ASN A 245 10.03 8.26 17.19
C ASN A 245 9.32 9.62 17.07
N ALA A 246 9.54 10.37 15.98
CA ALA A 246 8.84 11.63 15.76
C ALA A 246 7.30 11.44 15.70
N SER A 247 6.85 10.33 15.11
CA SER A 247 5.45 9.93 15.02
C SER A 247 4.83 9.59 16.39
N ILE A 248 5.62 8.97 17.28
CA ILE A 248 5.20 8.68 18.66
C ILE A 248 5.21 9.96 19.50
N ASP A 249 6.27 10.76 19.40
CA ASP A 249 6.48 11.95 20.23
C ASP A 249 5.49 13.07 19.93
N CYS A 250 4.96 13.14 18.69
CA CYS A 250 3.99 14.15 18.31
C CYS A 250 2.57 13.92 18.86
N LEU A 251 2.31 12.74 19.44
CA LEU A 251 0.98 12.39 19.95
C LEU A 251 0.64 13.13 21.24
N ARG A 252 -0.65 13.46 21.41
CA ARG A 252 -1.24 13.88 22.68
C ARG A 252 -1.41 12.69 23.64
N PRO A 253 -1.70 12.91 24.95
CA PRO A 253 -2.11 11.83 25.83
C PRO A 253 -3.26 11.00 25.24
N LEU A 254 -3.22 9.67 25.43
CA LEU A 254 -4.14 8.69 24.85
C LEU A 254 -4.11 8.60 23.30
N GLY A 255 -3.07 9.16 22.68
CA GLY A 255 -2.87 9.08 21.24
C GLY A 255 -2.59 7.66 20.73
N ARG A 256 -2.80 7.46 19.46
CA ARG A 256 -2.67 6.15 18.77
C ARG A 256 -1.66 6.26 17.63
N HIS A 257 -0.58 5.49 17.72
CA HIS A 257 0.42 5.37 16.66
C HIS A 257 0.13 4.15 15.80
N VAL A 258 0.24 4.27 14.48
CA VAL A 258 0.16 3.14 13.56
C VAL A 258 1.43 3.05 12.71
N GLN A 259 2.17 1.97 12.89
CA GLN A 259 3.32 1.62 12.06
C GLN A 259 2.83 0.94 10.78
N VAL A 260 3.04 1.59 9.63
CA VAL A 260 2.72 1.08 8.29
C VAL A 260 3.98 0.93 7.45
N GLY A 261 4.93 1.86 7.60
CA GLY A 261 6.23 1.78 6.96
C GLY A 261 6.93 0.47 7.33
N MET A 262 7.43 -0.24 6.33
CA MET A 262 8.03 -1.56 6.53
C MET A 262 9.48 -1.41 7.04
N PRO A 263 9.77 -1.75 8.31
CA PRO A 263 11.13 -1.76 8.82
C PRO A 263 11.83 -3.05 8.34
N VAL A 264 12.78 -2.90 7.44
CA VAL A 264 13.53 -4.02 6.84
C VAL A 264 15.03 -3.76 6.83
N GLY A 265 15.82 -4.81 6.64
CA GLY A 265 17.28 -4.69 6.61
C GLY A 265 17.81 -4.09 7.93
N HIS A 266 18.60 -3.03 7.83
CA HIS A 266 19.19 -2.35 8.99
C HIS A 266 18.16 -1.58 9.84
N THR A 267 16.96 -1.30 9.31
CA THR A 267 15.89 -0.62 10.06
C THR A 267 14.94 -1.58 10.77
N ALA A 268 15.15 -2.91 10.68
CA ALA A 268 14.28 -3.92 11.29
C ALA A 268 14.24 -3.83 12.82
N PHE A 269 15.31 -3.34 13.43
CA PHE A 269 15.40 -3.10 14.87
C PHE A 269 15.54 -1.61 15.14
N GLN A 270 14.63 -1.06 15.94
CA GLN A 270 14.56 0.36 16.23
C GLN A 270 14.50 0.58 17.75
N THR A 271 15.14 1.65 18.22
CA THR A 271 15.00 2.12 19.59
C THR A 271 13.78 3.04 19.67
N ILE A 272 12.83 2.72 20.52
CA ILE A 272 11.58 3.47 20.68
C ILE A 272 11.58 4.23 22.02
N ASN A 273 11.09 5.46 22.03
CA ASN A 273 10.91 6.28 23.23
C ASN A 273 9.79 5.70 24.13
N MET A 274 10.15 4.69 24.94
CA MET A 274 9.21 4.05 25.86
C MET A 274 8.68 4.99 26.93
N SER A 275 9.44 6.04 27.33
CA SER A 275 8.97 7.02 28.29
C SER A 275 7.78 7.84 27.77
N ALA A 276 7.80 8.21 26.49
CA ALA A 276 6.66 8.90 25.88
C ALA A 276 5.40 8.03 25.87
N ILE A 277 5.56 6.73 25.55
CA ILE A 277 4.47 5.77 25.54
C ILE A 277 3.84 5.64 26.94
N TYR A 278 4.69 5.43 27.96
CA TYR A 278 4.22 5.28 29.34
C TYR A 278 3.56 6.56 29.87
N LEU A 279 4.22 7.72 29.76
CA LEU A 279 3.74 8.98 30.34
C LEU A 279 2.45 9.50 29.68
N LYS A 280 2.28 9.24 28.39
CA LYS A 280 1.08 9.69 27.65
C LYS A 280 0.01 8.61 27.51
N ASN A 281 0.23 7.41 28.04
CA ASN A 281 -0.67 6.25 27.87
C ASN A 281 -1.00 5.98 26.39
N LEU A 282 0.01 5.91 25.54
CA LEU A 282 -0.18 5.75 24.11
C LEU A 282 -0.52 4.29 23.73
N ALA A 283 -1.28 4.12 22.65
CA ALA A 283 -1.48 2.85 21.99
C ALA A 283 -0.63 2.78 20.71
N LEU A 284 0.10 1.66 20.53
CA LEU A 284 0.90 1.40 19.35
C LEU A 284 0.34 0.21 18.58
N PHE A 285 0.14 0.40 17.29
CA PHE A 285 -0.40 -0.60 16.38
C PHE A 285 0.54 -0.82 15.21
N GLY A 286 0.68 -2.08 14.77
CA GLY A 286 1.22 -2.41 13.46
C GLY A 286 0.08 -2.72 12.50
N THR A 287 0.29 -2.46 11.20
CA THR A 287 -0.64 -2.88 10.15
C THR A 287 0.11 -3.29 8.88
N ARG A 288 -0.42 -4.28 8.19
CA ARG A 288 0.05 -4.76 6.90
C ARG A 288 -1.15 -5.33 6.13
N GLY A 289 -1.46 -4.73 4.98
CA GLY A 289 -2.61 -5.12 4.17
C GLY A 289 -3.94 -4.92 4.90
N MET A 290 -4.98 -5.47 4.30
CA MET A 290 -6.36 -5.43 4.78
C MET A 290 -7.01 -6.81 4.55
N PRO A 291 -7.86 -7.30 5.45
CA PRO A 291 -8.66 -8.49 5.17
C PRO A 291 -9.56 -8.28 3.93
N ALA A 292 -9.59 -9.26 3.02
CA ALA A 292 -10.33 -9.14 1.76
C ALA A 292 -11.82 -8.80 1.96
N TRP A 293 -12.46 -9.33 2.98
CA TRP A 293 -13.88 -9.07 3.30
C TRP A 293 -14.20 -7.60 3.62
N ARG A 294 -13.16 -6.76 3.83
CA ARG A 294 -13.32 -5.32 4.09
C ARG A 294 -13.47 -4.47 2.81
N TYR A 295 -13.17 -5.01 1.63
CA TYR A 295 -13.30 -4.27 0.37
C TYR A 295 -14.66 -3.60 0.17
N PRO A 296 -15.82 -4.26 0.46
CA PRO A 296 -17.12 -3.62 0.23
C PRO A 296 -17.28 -2.28 0.95
N SER A 297 -16.72 -2.12 2.16
CA SER A 297 -16.82 -0.86 2.90
C SER A 297 -16.03 0.27 2.23
N LEU A 298 -14.83 0.00 1.73
CA LEU A 298 -14.01 0.96 1.01
C LEU A 298 -14.60 1.28 -0.37
N LEU A 299 -14.95 0.23 -1.13
CA LEU A 299 -15.51 0.38 -2.48
C LEU A 299 -16.88 1.08 -2.47
N GLY A 300 -17.67 0.89 -1.42
CA GLY A 300 -18.91 1.62 -1.22
C GLY A 300 -18.71 3.13 -1.09
N LEU A 301 -17.65 3.58 -0.42
CA LEU A 301 -17.31 5.01 -0.34
C LEU A 301 -16.77 5.55 -1.67
N ILE A 302 -15.96 4.77 -2.37
CA ILE A 302 -15.44 5.15 -3.70
C ILE A 302 -16.63 5.24 -4.69
N GLY A 303 -17.50 4.24 -4.76
CA GLY A 303 -18.65 4.22 -5.64
C GLY A 303 -19.68 5.33 -5.35
N ALA A 304 -19.78 5.75 -4.08
CA ALA A 304 -20.62 6.89 -3.68
C ALA A 304 -19.95 8.26 -3.92
N GLY A 305 -18.74 8.30 -4.49
CA GLY A 305 -17.97 9.54 -4.71
C GLY A 305 -17.51 10.23 -3.43
N ARG A 306 -17.48 9.51 -2.30
CA ARG A 306 -17.01 10.03 -1.01
C ARG A 306 -15.48 9.93 -0.84
N VAL A 307 -14.87 9.05 -1.60
CA VAL A 307 -13.42 8.84 -1.67
C VAL A 307 -13.02 8.84 -3.13
N ASP A 308 -12.17 9.78 -3.53
CA ASP A 308 -11.53 9.77 -4.84
C ASP A 308 -10.05 9.43 -4.67
N VAL A 309 -9.64 8.28 -5.19
CA VAL A 309 -8.25 7.80 -5.14
C VAL A 309 -7.49 8.06 -6.45
N ALA A 310 -8.15 8.63 -7.48
CA ALA A 310 -7.50 8.95 -8.75
C ALA A 310 -6.32 9.93 -8.60
N PRO A 311 -6.36 10.93 -7.68
CA PRO A 311 -5.23 11.84 -7.45
C PRO A 311 -3.95 11.17 -6.94
N LEU A 312 -4.00 9.91 -6.51
CA LEU A 312 -2.80 9.13 -6.17
C LEU A 312 -1.95 8.81 -7.40
N ILE A 313 -2.56 8.71 -8.58
CA ILE A 313 -1.89 8.27 -9.80
C ILE A 313 -1.23 9.47 -10.48
N ALA A 314 0.10 9.50 -10.47
CA ALA A 314 0.86 10.56 -11.12
C ALA A 314 1.08 10.31 -12.61
N ARG A 315 1.31 9.05 -13.00
CA ARG A 315 1.64 8.69 -14.38
C ARG A 315 1.32 7.23 -14.69
N GLN A 316 1.07 6.99 -15.95
CA GLN A 316 0.96 5.66 -16.54
C GLN A 316 2.24 5.37 -17.33
N VAL A 317 2.74 4.15 -17.24
CA VAL A 317 4.01 3.74 -17.86
C VAL A 317 3.86 2.38 -18.53
N PRO A 318 4.66 2.07 -19.57
CA PRO A 318 4.75 0.72 -20.11
C PRO A 318 5.51 -0.20 -19.17
N LEU A 319 5.35 -1.53 -19.35
CA LEU A 319 6.08 -2.55 -18.59
C LEU A 319 7.60 -2.37 -18.70
N SER A 320 8.09 -1.96 -19.87
CA SER A 320 9.51 -1.68 -20.13
C SER A 320 10.10 -0.56 -19.23
N ALA A 321 9.27 0.32 -18.70
CA ALA A 321 9.71 1.38 -17.79
C ALA A 321 9.82 0.94 -16.32
N ALA A 322 9.40 -0.26 -15.96
CA ALA A 322 9.37 -0.73 -14.56
C ALA A 322 10.73 -0.59 -13.85
N SER A 323 11.84 -0.91 -14.53
CA SER A 323 13.20 -0.77 -13.98
C SER A 323 13.56 0.69 -13.67
N ALA A 324 13.20 1.62 -14.53
CA ALA A 324 13.46 3.05 -14.31
C ALA A 324 12.66 3.58 -13.12
N GLU A 325 11.42 3.15 -12.97
CA GLU A 325 10.56 3.51 -11.84
C GLU A 325 11.06 2.92 -10.51
N LEU A 326 11.57 1.69 -10.51
CA LEU A 326 12.19 1.10 -9.32
C LEU A 326 13.47 1.85 -8.95
N ARG A 327 14.34 2.17 -9.91
CA ARG A 327 15.54 2.98 -9.65
C ARG A 327 15.22 4.36 -9.07
N ALA A 328 14.12 4.97 -9.46
CA ALA A 328 13.71 6.27 -8.94
C ALA A 328 13.51 6.26 -7.41
N PHE A 329 13.21 5.11 -6.80
CA PHE A 329 13.10 4.99 -5.33
C PHE A 329 14.44 5.07 -4.60
N ASN A 330 15.59 5.02 -5.27
CA ASN A 330 16.91 5.23 -4.64
C ASN A 330 17.12 6.69 -4.21
N GLY A 331 16.31 7.61 -4.68
CA GLY A 331 16.35 9.03 -4.35
C GLY A 331 14.98 9.60 -4.01
N PRO A 332 14.87 10.92 -3.91
CA PRO A 332 13.60 11.60 -3.79
C PRO A 332 12.71 11.30 -5.00
N THR A 333 11.57 10.66 -4.78
CA THR A 333 10.60 10.39 -5.84
C THR A 333 9.70 11.60 -6.08
N ALA A 334 9.22 11.76 -7.29
CA ALA A 334 8.13 12.70 -7.61
C ALA A 334 6.86 12.36 -6.77
N PRO A 335 5.97 13.35 -6.55
CA PRO A 335 4.68 13.08 -5.94
C PRO A 335 3.85 12.06 -6.73
N GLY A 336 3.02 11.30 -6.01
CA GLY A 336 2.12 10.32 -6.57
C GLY A 336 2.78 9.01 -6.98
N VAL A 337 2.07 8.20 -7.74
CA VAL A 337 2.39 6.80 -8.02
C VAL A 337 2.46 6.55 -9.52
N ALA A 338 3.42 5.73 -9.96
CA ALA A 338 3.46 5.19 -11.30
C ALA A 338 2.64 3.88 -11.37
N VAL A 339 1.89 3.72 -12.46
CA VAL A 339 1.10 2.51 -12.74
C VAL A 339 1.45 1.98 -14.12
N ILE A 340 1.83 0.72 -14.19
CA ILE A 340 1.97 0.00 -15.46
C ILE A 340 0.57 -0.25 -16.02
N SER A 341 0.31 0.22 -17.23
CA SER A 341 -0.98 0.06 -17.93
C SER A 341 -0.82 -0.38 -19.39
N ASP A 342 0.42 -0.48 -19.87
CA ASP A 342 0.77 -1.04 -21.17
C ASP A 342 1.78 -2.18 -20.95
N PHE A 343 1.35 -3.41 -21.23
CA PHE A 343 2.13 -4.62 -21.06
C PHE A 343 2.72 -5.14 -22.39
N ALA A 344 2.32 -4.55 -23.51
CA ALA A 344 2.81 -4.89 -24.85
C ALA A 344 4.00 -4.02 -25.29
N GLY A 345 4.20 -2.85 -24.65
CA GLY A 345 5.23 -1.86 -24.96
C GLY A 345 6.62 -2.11 -24.35
#